data_6cd88210f379f27c88054c60093e4365
#
_entry.id   6cd88210f379f27c88054c60093e4365
#
_cell.length_a   1.000
_cell.length_b   1.000
_cell.length_c   1.000
_cell.angle_alpha   90.00
_cell.angle_beta   90.00
_cell.angle_gamma   90.00
#
_symmetry.space_group_name_H-M   'P 1'
#
loop_
_entity.id
_entity.type
_entity.pdbx_description
1 polymer ?
#
loop_
_entity_poly.entity_id
_entity_poly.type
_entity_poly.pdbx_seq_one_letter_code
_entity_poly.pdbx_strand_id
1 'polypeptide(L)'
;MTTHPGPGRPDDDARARTRTTPPHTLRRWPLPRTRSDAVDALERRLEVGDADAVEDFVSRLTREGTPLVEPDAPSSGEGRDKDGDPAFSRYTFVWRGEAPHGVVLQLNRIADPLDPADTALLRVGSTDLHALTLRLPSTWQGSYLFVPLPHAVAPTLHGGPDVASLRALATGARTDPWARERMPSKPVLATAGRAVPNYAVARGPAAPTLSLWREEPAEAEHLGEVASPSTGAGLGLWRWSDPHADADSPVVLLADGEVWRAQFPLAPELAARRSAGDAPPVHLLFLDSGGPLQRERDYAAGARETGELLRAVRRLAGELGDRRWVVAGQSFGGLFALLAATRHPDVVRAAIAQSPSLWWPTPTDPWSEADGWFEEQGRADDGGAPVLLESGALDWGVAEHCRSAAALLAARGALIDHRRHPDGHDVLQWQASLPDLVLAAIAATSPT
;
A
#
# COMPACT_ATOMS: atom_id res chain seq x y z
N MET A 1 -1.17 24.76 45.51
CA MET A 1 -1.12 25.53 44.25
C MET A 1 -0.90 24.57 43.14
N THR A 2 -1.99 24.11 42.51
CA THR A 2 -2.01 23.22 41.37
C THR A 2 -2.09 24.08 40.11
N THR A 3 -0.99 24.19 39.39
CA THR A 3 -0.97 24.88 38.09
C THR A 3 -1.62 23.97 37.05
N HIS A 4 -2.83 24.33 36.61
CA HIS A 4 -3.42 23.77 35.39
C HIS A 4 -2.58 24.21 34.19
N PRO A 5 -2.21 23.30 33.27
CA PRO A 5 -1.65 23.71 31.99
C PRO A 5 -2.75 24.45 31.21
N GLY A 6 -2.47 25.66 30.79
CA GLY A 6 -3.38 26.44 29.94
C GLY A 6 -3.58 25.75 28.57
N PRO A 7 -4.67 26.08 27.86
CA PRO A 7 -4.93 25.53 26.53
C PRO A 7 -3.81 25.92 25.59
N GLY A 8 -3.20 24.90 24.94
CA GLY A 8 -2.18 25.08 23.91
C GLY A 8 -2.69 26.03 22.81
N ARG A 9 -1.78 26.81 22.24
CA ARG A 9 -2.13 27.74 21.16
C ARG A 9 -2.73 26.97 19.96
N PRO A 10 -3.80 27.48 19.33
CA PRO A 10 -4.44 26.83 18.18
C PRO A 10 -3.47 26.50 17.02
N ASP A 11 -2.37 27.25 16.92
CA ASP A 11 -1.32 27.03 15.91
C ASP A 11 -0.47 25.76 16.15
N ASP A 12 -0.29 25.33 17.40
CA ASP A 12 0.53 24.16 17.70
C ASP A 12 -0.22 22.85 17.37
N ASP A 13 -1.53 22.84 17.55
CA ASP A 13 -2.39 21.71 17.17
C ASP A 13 -2.58 21.60 15.65
N ALA A 14 -2.61 22.72 14.93
CA ALA A 14 -2.65 22.74 13.47
C ALA A 14 -1.32 22.25 12.87
N ARG A 15 -0.20 22.68 13.43
CA ARG A 15 1.15 22.22 13.05
C ARG A 15 1.37 20.74 13.36
N ALA A 16 0.90 20.26 14.51
CA ALA A 16 0.97 18.84 14.86
C ALA A 16 0.16 17.97 13.88
N ARG A 17 -1.03 18.43 13.48
CA ARG A 17 -1.88 17.72 12.49
C ARG A 17 -1.26 17.69 11.09
N THR A 18 -0.64 18.77 10.64
CA THR A 18 0.05 18.84 9.34
C THR A 18 1.24 17.88 9.28
N ARG A 19 1.94 17.67 10.38
CA ARG A 19 3.12 16.79 10.46
C ARG A 19 2.81 15.31 10.42
N THR A 20 1.56 14.90 10.56
CA THR A 20 1.12 13.51 10.58
C THR A 20 0.34 13.09 9.34
N THR A 21 0.13 14.00 8.39
CA THR A 21 -0.62 13.74 7.16
C THR A 21 0.31 13.20 6.08
N PRO A 22 0.09 11.98 5.56
CA PRO A 22 0.90 11.44 4.48
C PRO A 22 0.82 12.30 3.22
N PRO A 23 1.93 12.55 2.49
CA PRO A 23 1.96 13.38 1.29
C PRO A 23 1.03 12.91 0.17
N HIS A 24 0.75 11.61 0.09
CA HIS A 24 -0.17 11.05 -0.90
C HIS A 24 -1.62 11.47 -0.70
N THR A 25 -1.98 12.03 0.45
CA THR A 25 -3.29 12.65 0.69
C THR A 25 -3.34 14.09 0.20
N LEU A 26 -2.22 14.66 -0.22
CA LEU A 26 -2.04 16.03 -0.71
C LEU A 26 -1.62 16.02 -2.19
N ARG A 27 -2.29 15.25 -3.02
CA ARG A 27 -1.92 15.07 -4.42
C ARG A 27 -1.98 16.37 -5.22
N ARG A 28 -0.92 16.63 -6.02
CA ARG A 28 -0.81 17.84 -6.86
C ARG A 28 -1.64 17.78 -8.14
N TRP A 29 -1.87 16.58 -8.69
CA TRP A 29 -2.41 16.41 -10.03
C TRP A 29 -3.70 15.61 -10.00
N PRO A 30 -4.70 16.01 -10.79
CA PRO A 30 -5.92 15.25 -10.96
C PRO A 30 -5.65 13.88 -11.60
N LEU A 31 -6.50 12.91 -11.31
CA LEU A 31 -6.45 11.62 -12.01
C LEU A 31 -6.70 11.81 -13.52
N PRO A 32 -6.00 11.05 -14.37
CA PRO A 32 -6.16 11.15 -15.81
C PRO A 32 -7.51 10.58 -16.25
N ARG A 33 -8.56 11.42 -16.22
CA ARG A 33 -9.89 11.08 -16.71
C ARG A 33 -9.92 11.00 -18.22
N THR A 34 -10.70 10.07 -18.75
CA THR A 34 -10.91 9.88 -20.19
C THR A 34 -12.33 9.41 -20.46
N ARG A 35 -12.68 9.13 -21.71
CA ARG A 35 -13.97 8.58 -22.13
C ARG A 35 -13.87 7.07 -22.36
N SER A 36 -15.00 6.37 -22.16
CA SER A 36 -15.17 4.95 -22.45
C SER A 36 -16.02 4.77 -23.69
N ASP A 37 -15.57 3.97 -24.63
CA ASP A 37 -16.36 3.65 -25.83
C ASP A 37 -17.65 2.95 -25.46
N ALA A 38 -17.62 2.13 -24.38
CA ALA A 38 -18.78 1.43 -23.87
C ALA A 38 -19.84 2.38 -23.28
N VAL A 39 -19.41 3.39 -22.51
CA VAL A 39 -20.31 4.41 -21.94
C VAL A 39 -20.85 5.33 -23.05
N ASP A 40 -20.00 5.75 -23.98
CA ASP A 40 -20.41 6.57 -25.12
C ASP A 40 -21.44 5.83 -26.01
N ALA A 41 -21.29 4.52 -26.17
CA ALA A 41 -22.27 3.70 -26.89
C ALA A 41 -23.62 3.61 -26.16
N LEU A 42 -23.59 3.49 -24.82
CA LEU A 42 -24.79 3.54 -24.00
C LEU A 42 -25.49 4.90 -24.11
N GLU A 43 -24.76 6.02 -23.97
CA GLU A 43 -25.32 7.37 -24.10
C GLU A 43 -26.01 7.58 -25.45
N ARG A 44 -25.39 7.18 -26.56
CA ARG A 44 -26.01 7.27 -27.91
C ARG A 44 -27.32 6.46 -28.01
N ARG A 45 -27.39 5.26 -27.40
CA ARG A 45 -28.61 4.45 -27.38
C ARG A 45 -29.72 5.12 -26.55
N LEU A 46 -29.36 5.74 -25.43
CA LEU A 46 -30.32 6.49 -24.59
C LEU A 46 -30.85 7.73 -25.32
N GLU A 47 -30.01 8.45 -26.08
CA GLU A 47 -30.41 9.62 -26.86
C GLU A 47 -31.50 9.30 -27.92
N VAL A 48 -31.47 8.08 -28.49
CA VAL A 48 -32.47 7.63 -29.46
C VAL A 48 -33.66 6.91 -28.82
N GLY A 49 -33.74 6.87 -27.46
CA GLY A 49 -34.85 6.31 -26.73
C GLY A 49 -34.88 4.77 -26.69
N ASP A 50 -33.76 4.11 -26.85
CA ASP A 50 -33.65 2.64 -26.78
C ASP A 50 -33.94 2.15 -25.34
N ALA A 51 -35.07 1.47 -25.18
CA ALA A 51 -35.58 1.03 -23.86
C ALA A 51 -34.69 -0.07 -23.23
N ASP A 52 -34.00 -0.85 -24.03
CA ASP A 52 -33.18 -2.00 -23.58
C ASP A 52 -31.72 -1.60 -23.29
N ALA A 53 -31.32 -0.36 -23.61
CA ALA A 53 -29.94 0.11 -23.56
C ALA A 53 -29.30 -0.11 -22.17
N VAL A 54 -30.01 0.20 -21.09
CA VAL A 54 -29.50 0.06 -19.72
C VAL A 54 -29.31 -1.39 -19.32
N GLU A 55 -30.31 -2.22 -19.58
CA GLU A 55 -30.27 -3.64 -19.16
C GLU A 55 -29.25 -4.43 -20.01
N ASP A 56 -29.08 -4.12 -21.28
CA ASP A 56 -28.02 -4.67 -22.11
C ASP A 56 -26.64 -4.30 -21.59
N PHE A 57 -26.45 -3.03 -21.19
CA PHE A 57 -25.19 -2.57 -20.59
C PHE A 57 -24.90 -3.28 -19.27
N VAL A 58 -25.90 -3.41 -18.38
CA VAL A 58 -25.76 -4.15 -17.12
C VAL A 58 -25.48 -5.62 -17.35
N SER A 59 -26.12 -6.25 -18.35
CA SER A 59 -25.84 -7.62 -18.78
C SER A 59 -24.38 -7.77 -19.26
N ARG A 60 -23.85 -6.77 -19.94
CA ARG A 60 -22.41 -6.70 -20.30
C ARG A 60 -21.52 -6.64 -19.06
N LEU A 61 -21.83 -5.77 -18.07
CA LEU A 61 -21.05 -5.69 -16.82
C LEU A 61 -21.05 -7.03 -16.09
N THR A 62 -22.20 -7.70 -16.03
CA THR A 62 -22.34 -9.03 -15.39
C THR A 62 -21.48 -10.08 -16.10
N ARG A 63 -21.43 -10.05 -17.43
CA ARG A 63 -20.68 -11.00 -18.23
C ARG A 63 -19.17 -10.70 -18.23
N GLU A 64 -18.77 -9.43 -18.36
CA GLU A 64 -17.38 -9.02 -18.54
C GLU A 64 -16.70 -8.64 -17.22
N GLY A 65 -17.47 -8.30 -16.17
CA GLY A 65 -16.97 -7.77 -14.90
C GLY A 65 -16.59 -6.30 -14.98
N THR A 66 -16.19 -5.74 -13.84
CA THR A 66 -15.74 -4.35 -13.69
C THR A 66 -14.38 -4.29 -12.98
N PRO A 67 -13.56 -3.22 -13.23
CA PRO A 67 -13.81 -2.20 -14.23
C PRO A 67 -13.82 -2.78 -15.64
N LEU A 68 -14.59 -2.18 -16.55
CA LEU A 68 -14.41 -2.49 -17.98
C LEU A 68 -13.05 -1.96 -18.41
N VAL A 69 -12.24 -2.80 -19.06
CA VAL A 69 -10.91 -2.43 -19.51
C VAL A 69 -10.90 -2.39 -21.03
N GLU A 70 -10.64 -1.20 -21.57
CA GLU A 70 -10.60 -0.95 -23.01
C GLU A 70 -9.17 -0.54 -23.41
N PRO A 71 -8.68 -1.00 -24.57
CA PRO A 71 -7.40 -0.52 -25.09
C PRO A 71 -7.43 1.00 -25.26
N ASP A 72 -6.35 1.68 -24.87
CA ASP A 72 -6.17 3.07 -25.22
C ASP A 72 -5.57 3.12 -26.65
N ALA A 73 -6.33 3.71 -27.58
CA ALA A 73 -5.82 3.85 -28.93
C ALA A 73 -4.59 4.78 -28.90
N PRO A 74 -3.48 4.45 -29.56
CA PRO A 74 -2.35 5.36 -29.64
C PRO A 74 -2.85 6.67 -30.25
N SER A 75 -2.72 7.78 -29.53
CA SER A 75 -3.03 9.11 -30.05
C SER A 75 -2.15 9.32 -31.29
N SER A 76 -2.81 9.52 -32.45
CA SER A 76 -2.14 9.80 -33.71
C SER A 76 -1.45 11.15 -33.58
N GLY A 77 -0.20 11.20 -33.16
CA GLY A 77 0.58 12.45 -33.18
C GLY A 77 1.63 12.60 -32.08
N GLU A 78 1.51 11.93 -30.95
CA GLU A 78 2.57 11.95 -29.94
C GLU A 78 3.49 10.75 -30.14
N GLY A 79 4.74 11.04 -30.51
CA GLY A 79 5.74 10.02 -30.78
C GLY A 79 5.85 9.05 -29.62
N ARG A 80 6.02 7.79 -29.94
CA ARG A 80 6.51 6.81 -28.98
C ARG A 80 7.74 7.41 -28.32
N ASP A 81 7.65 7.68 -27.04
CA ASP A 81 8.85 7.99 -26.27
C ASP A 81 9.83 6.82 -26.46
N LYS A 82 11.08 7.15 -26.74
CA LYS A 82 12.11 6.20 -27.15
C LYS A 82 12.54 5.24 -26.03
N ASP A 83 11.91 5.35 -24.85
CA ASP A 83 12.27 4.62 -23.61
C ASP A 83 11.25 3.55 -23.19
N GLY A 84 10.39 3.07 -24.08
CA GLY A 84 9.55 1.91 -23.79
C GLY A 84 8.40 2.21 -22.83
N ASP A 85 7.71 3.32 -23.00
CA ASP A 85 6.51 3.69 -22.23
C ASP A 85 5.52 2.52 -22.18
N PRO A 86 5.00 2.14 -21.01
CA PRO A 86 4.03 1.08 -20.89
C PRO A 86 2.78 1.43 -21.68
N ALA A 87 2.21 0.45 -22.38
CA ALA A 87 0.91 0.61 -23.02
C ALA A 87 -0.11 1.07 -21.96
N PHE A 88 -1.04 1.94 -22.35
CA PHE A 88 -2.12 2.42 -21.50
C PHE A 88 -3.43 1.70 -21.80
N SER A 89 -4.31 1.63 -20.82
CA SER A 89 -5.68 1.13 -20.93
C SER A 89 -6.63 2.10 -20.24
N ARG A 90 -7.88 2.07 -20.69
CA ARG A 90 -8.99 2.84 -20.09
C ARG A 90 -9.76 1.92 -19.16
N TYR A 91 -9.88 2.32 -17.89
CA TYR A 91 -10.55 1.56 -16.85
C TYR A 91 -11.84 2.27 -16.47
N THR A 92 -12.98 1.66 -16.75
CA THR A 92 -14.29 2.22 -16.49
C THR A 92 -14.92 1.56 -15.28
N PHE A 93 -15.05 2.33 -14.21
CA PHE A 93 -15.71 1.95 -12.97
C PHE A 93 -17.17 2.36 -13.06
N VAL A 94 -18.09 1.46 -12.72
CA VAL A 94 -19.54 1.68 -12.86
C VAL A 94 -20.24 1.37 -11.55
N TRP A 95 -21.08 2.29 -11.12
CA TRP A 95 -22.00 2.12 -10.00
C TRP A 95 -23.44 2.15 -10.50
N ARG A 96 -24.31 1.30 -9.98
CA ARG A 96 -25.77 1.35 -10.19
C ARG A 96 -26.48 1.48 -8.86
N GLY A 97 -27.38 2.42 -8.76
CA GLY A 97 -28.26 2.63 -7.62
C GLY A 97 -28.49 4.09 -7.28
N GLU A 98 -29.39 4.31 -6.33
CA GLU A 98 -29.68 5.64 -5.83
C GLU A 98 -28.44 6.26 -5.17
N ALA A 99 -28.08 7.45 -5.61
CA ALA A 99 -27.00 8.24 -5.07
C ALA A 99 -27.31 9.73 -5.26
N PRO A 100 -28.25 10.30 -4.48
CA PRO A 100 -28.74 11.67 -4.68
C PRO A 100 -27.63 12.73 -4.52
N HIS A 101 -26.57 12.40 -3.81
CA HIS A 101 -25.42 13.27 -3.60
C HIS A 101 -24.17 12.82 -4.37
N GLY A 102 -24.31 11.79 -5.24
CA GLY A 102 -23.23 11.22 -6.04
C GLY A 102 -22.53 10.04 -5.37
N VAL A 103 -21.61 9.46 -6.12
CA VAL A 103 -20.75 8.35 -5.70
C VAL A 103 -19.30 8.74 -5.96
N VAL A 104 -18.42 8.47 -5.03
CA VAL A 104 -16.97 8.59 -5.24
C VAL A 104 -16.32 7.21 -5.26
N LEU A 105 -15.28 7.08 -6.09
CA LEU A 105 -14.43 5.91 -6.13
C LEU A 105 -13.31 6.08 -5.09
N GLN A 106 -13.33 5.25 -4.06
CA GLN A 106 -12.17 5.10 -3.18
C GLN A 106 -11.18 4.17 -3.88
N LEU A 107 -10.29 4.74 -4.63
CA LEU A 107 -9.22 4.04 -5.31
C LEU A 107 -7.97 4.07 -4.44
N ASN A 108 -7.49 2.89 -4.03
CA ASN A 108 -6.52 2.82 -2.95
C ASN A 108 -5.24 3.62 -3.26
N ARG A 109 -5.17 4.81 -2.67
CA ARG A 109 -4.02 5.71 -2.58
C ARG A 109 -3.39 6.20 -3.90
N ILE A 110 -4.08 6.12 -5.03
CA ILE A 110 -3.73 6.91 -6.20
C ILE A 110 -4.61 8.16 -6.33
N ALA A 111 -5.70 8.22 -5.57
CA ALA A 111 -6.60 9.36 -5.45
C ALA A 111 -6.41 10.06 -4.10
N ASP A 112 -6.57 11.38 -4.09
CA ASP A 112 -6.59 12.15 -2.85
C ASP A 112 -7.94 11.94 -2.15
N PRO A 113 -7.98 11.30 -0.97
CA PRO A 113 -9.21 11.15 -0.22
C PRO A 113 -9.80 12.49 0.26
N LEU A 114 -9.01 13.57 0.25
CA LEU A 114 -9.46 14.94 0.60
C LEU A 114 -10.07 15.66 -0.60
N ASP A 115 -9.94 15.13 -1.81
CA ASP A 115 -10.58 15.65 -3.02
C ASP A 115 -11.55 14.62 -3.63
N PRO A 116 -12.75 14.47 -3.06
CA PRO A 116 -13.75 13.53 -3.58
C PRO A 116 -14.22 13.89 -5.00
N ALA A 117 -14.08 15.15 -5.44
CA ALA A 117 -14.45 15.55 -6.80
C ALA A 117 -13.57 14.88 -7.86
N ASP A 118 -12.32 14.58 -7.51
CA ASP A 118 -11.35 13.94 -8.41
C ASP A 118 -11.75 12.50 -8.77
N THR A 119 -12.45 11.81 -7.88
CA THR A 119 -12.92 10.43 -8.05
C THR A 119 -14.44 10.30 -8.12
N ALA A 120 -15.17 11.40 -8.25
CA ALA A 120 -16.62 11.36 -8.41
C ALA A 120 -17.01 10.69 -9.73
N LEU A 121 -17.91 9.71 -9.65
CA LEU A 121 -18.55 9.12 -10.83
C LEU A 121 -19.59 10.09 -11.39
N LEU A 122 -19.64 10.22 -12.70
CA LEU A 122 -20.65 11.02 -13.38
C LEU A 122 -21.87 10.17 -13.69
N ARG A 123 -23.06 10.74 -13.50
CA ARG A 123 -24.30 10.07 -13.88
C ARG A 123 -24.38 9.92 -15.40
N VAL A 124 -24.77 8.75 -15.87
CA VAL A 124 -24.91 8.45 -17.29
C VAL A 124 -26.35 8.82 -17.73
N GLY A 125 -26.48 9.94 -18.40
CA GLY A 125 -27.80 10.45 -18.82
C GLY A 125 -28.78 10.60 -17.66
N SER A 126 -30.02 10.14 -17.86
CA SER A 126 -31.07 10.13 -16.84
C SER A 126 -31.21 8.81 -16.09
N THR A 127 -30.25 7.88 -16.26
CA THR A 127 -30.28 6.54 -15.66
C THR A 127 -29.87 6.54 -14.18
N ASP A 128 -29.95 5.38 -13.52
CA ASP A 128 -29.41 5.13 -12.18
C ASP A 128 -27.92 4.67 -12.20
N LEU A 129 -27.28 4.73 -13.38
CA LEU A 129 -25.88 4.40 -13.57
C LEU A 129 -24.98 5.64 -13.39
N HIS A 130 -23.83 5.42 -12.76
CA HIS A 130 -22.76 6.41 -12.64
C HIS A 130 -21.46 5.78 -13.11
N ALA A 131 -20.62 6.50 -13.82
CA ALA A 131 -19.38 5.98 -14.37
C ALA A 131 -18.21 6.96 -14.18
N LEU A 132 -17.01 6.39 -14.03
CA LEU A 132 -15.73 7.10 -14.07
C LEU A 132 -14.76 6.28 -14.90
N THR A 133 -14.14 6.88 -15.91
CA THR A 133 -13.11 6.24 -16.74
C THR A 133 -11.77 6.91 -16.51
N LEU A 134 -10.76 6.12 -16.20
CA LEU A 134 -9.38 6.55 -15.98
C LEU A 134 -8.46 5.92 -17.00
N ARG A 135 -7.49 6.71 -17.50
CA ARG A 135 -6.40 6.24 -18.35
C ARG A 135 -5.20 5.88 -17.46
N LEU A 136 -4.90 4.61 -17.32
CA LEU A 136 -3.81 4.10 -16.46
C LEU A 136 -2.95 3.12 -17.26
N PRO A 137 -1.70 2.84 -16.82
CA PRO A 137 -0.86 1.84 -17.47
C PRO A 137 -1.56 0.47 -17.56
N SER A 138 -1.35 -0.25 -18.66
CA SER A 138 -1.93 -1.59 -18.86
C SER A 138 -1.39 -2.62 -17.85
N THR A 139 -0.26 -2.32 -17.21
CA THR A 139 0.34 -3.09 -16.11
C THR A 139 -0.20 -2.70 -14.73
N TRP A 140 -1.02 -1.64 -14.64
CA TRP A 140 -1.56 -1.14 -13.37
C TRP A 140 -2.53 -2.13 -12.74
N GLN A 141 -2.49 -2.19 -11.41
CA GLN A 141 -3.49 -2.85 -10.58
C GLN A 141 -3.79 -2.00 -9.34
N GLY A 142 -4.99 -2.15 -8.79
CA GLY A 142 -5.37 -1.39 -7.61
C GLY A 142 -6.64 -1.93 -6.95
N SER A 143 -6.72 -1.77 -5.64
CA SER A 143 -7.91 -2.09 -4.87
C SER A 143 -8.84 -0.88 -4.76
N TYR A 144 -10.15 -1.11 -4.80
CA TYR A 144 -11.12 -0.03 -4.76
C TYR A 144 -12.44 -0.39 -4.07
N LEU A 145 -13.18 0.66 -3.67
CA LEU A 145 -14.55 0.60 -3.17
C LEU A 145 -15.35 1.77 -3.75
N PHE A 146 -16.66 1.61 -3.80
CA PHE A 146 -17.57 2.73 -4.04
C PHE A 146 -18.05 3.32 -2.72
N VAL A 147 -18.16 4.64 -2.66
CA VAL A 147 -18.70 5.37 -1.51
C VAL A 147 -19.85 6.25 -1.99
N PRO A 148 -21.11 5.75 -1.90
CA PRO A 148 -22.27 6.62 -2.07
C PRO A 148 -22.27 7.71 -1.01
N LEU A 149 -22.38 8.98 -1.45
CA LEU A 149 -22.29 10.11 -0.54
C LEU A 149 -23.61 10.32 0.22
N PRO A 150 -23.60 10.36 1.56
CA PRO A 150 -24.80 10.55 2.37
C PRO A 150 -25.34 12.00 2.31
N HIS A 151 -24.50 12.96 1.93
CA HIS A 151 -24.82 14.38 1.75
C HIS A 151 -23.87 14.98 0.72
N ALA A 152 -24.21 16.15 0.19
CA ALA A 152 -23.35 16.87 -0.74
C ALA A 152 -22.03 17.23 -0.06
N VAL A 153 -20.92 16.81 -0.66
CA VAL A 153 -19.58 17.17 -0.22
C VAL A 153 -19.09 18.27 -1.17
N ALA A 154 -18.84 19.46 -0.63
CA ALA A 154 -18.30 20.53 -1.43
C ALA A 154 -16.89 20.17 -1.89
N PRO A 155 -16.53 20.43 -3.16
CA PRO A 155 -15.16 20.32 -3.61
C PRO A 155 -14.32 21.34 -2.83
N THR A 156 -13.31 20.85 -2.10
CA THR A 156 -12.48 21.71 -1.27
C THR A 156 -11.09 21.78 -1.82
N LEU A 157 -10.77 22.91 -2.44
CA LEU A 157 -9.44 23.15 -2.99
C LEU A 157 -8.37 23.43 -1.93
N HIS A 158 -8.70 23.82 -0.71
CA HIS A 158 -7.78 24.03 0.42
C HIS A 158 -8.56 24.12 1.75
N GLY A 159 -8.96 23.05 2.31
CA GLY A 159 -9.71 22.99 3.56
C GLY A 159 -10.70 21.84 3.59
N GLY A 160 -10.29 20.71 3.05
CA GLY A 160 -11.10 19.50 2.95
C GLY A 160 -11.59 18.99 4.30
N PRO A 161 -12.59 18.10 4.29
CA PRO A 161 -13.07 17.49 5.52
C PRO A 161 -11.90 16.89 6.27
N ASP A 162 -11.91 16.99 7.58
CA ASP A 162 -10.86 16.39 8.38
C ASP A 162 -10.80 14.87 8.17
N VAL A 163 -9.69 14.25 8.53
CA VAL A 163 -9.49 12.78 8.38
C VAL A 163 -10.61 11.98 9.08
N ALA A 164 -11.22 12.52 10.12
CA ALA A 164 -12.32 11.88 10.82
C ALA A 164 -13.62 11.88 9.97
N SER A 165 -13.92 12.99 9.28
CA SER A 165 -15.04 13.09 8.34
C SER A 165 -14.88 12.13 7.16
N LEU A 166 -13.66 12.00 6.62
CA LEU A 166 -13.37 11.03 5.54
C LEU A 166 -13.51 9.59 6.00
N ARG A 167 -13.04 9.27 7.20
CA ARG A 167 -13.25 7.96 7.82
C ARG A 167 -14.73 7.67 8.07
N ALA A 168 -15.53 8.69 8.39
CA ALA A 168 -16.98 8.57 8.51
C ALA A 168 -17.63 8.28 7.15
N LEU A 169 -17.21 8.94 6.07
CA LEU A 169 -17.69 8.63 4.72
C LEU A 169 -17.37 7.19 4.31
N ALA A 170 -16.19 6.70 4.66
CA ALA A 170 -15.77 5.32 4.37
C ALA A 170 -16.67 4.25 5.05
N THR A 171 -17.47 4.59 6.06
CA THR A 171 -18.45 3.65 6.65
C THR A 171 -19.55 3.27 5.67
N GLY A 172 -19.85 4.13 4.68
CA GLY A 172 -20.79 3.88 3.60
C GLY A 172 -20.21 3.09 2.43
N ALA A 173 -18.93 2.72 2.49
CA ALA A 173 -18.27 2.03 1.39
C ALA A 173 -18.93 0.69 1.02
N ARG A 174 -18.93 0.38 -0.27
CA ARG A 174 -19.50 -0.84 -0.85
C ARG A 174 -18.53 -1.47 -1.82
N THR A 175 -18.43 -2.80 -1.78
CA THR A 175 -17.73 -3.57 -2.81
C THR A 175 -18.49 -3.46 -4.14
N ASP A 176 -17.76 -3.40 -5.23
CA ASP A 176 -18.33 -3.49 -6.56
C ASP A 176 -19.00 -4.87 -6.78
N PRO A 177 -20.30 -4.93 -7.07
CA PRO A 177 -20.99 -6.21 -7.25
C PRO A 177 -20.53 -6.98 -8.49
N TRP A 178 -20.04 -6.28 -9.52
CA TRP A 178 -19.56 -6.88 -10.77
C TRP A 178 -18.06 -7.14 -10.80
N ALA A 179 -17.32 -6.78 -9.76
CA ALA A 179 -15.90 -7.07 -9.70
C ALA A 179 -15.63 -8.57 -9.75
N ARG A 180 -14.78 -8.99 -10.70
CA ARG A 180 -14.39 -10.40 -10.87
C ARG A 180 -13.48 -10.90 -9.77
N GLU A 181 -12.70 -9.99 -9.22
CA GLU A 181 -11.72 -10.30 -8.19
C GLU A 181 -11.97 -9.43 -6.96
N ARG A 182 -11.87 -10.04 -5.79
CA ARG A 182 -12.06 -9.36 -4.50
C ARG A 182 -10.96 -9.78 -3.55
N MET A 183 -10.51 -8.85 -2.77
CA MET A 183 -9.47 -9.02 -1.77
C MET A 183 -10.07 -8.81 -0.37
N PRO A 184 -9.70 -9.62 0.64
CA PRO A 184 -10.17 -9.41 2.00
C PRO A 184 -9.76 -8.02 2.53
N SER A 185 -10.64 -7.41 3.30
CA SER A 185 -10.31 -6.18 4.04
C SER A 185 -9.25 -6.47 5.11
N LYS A 186 -8.41 -5.47 5.41
CA LYS A 186 -7.34 -5.64 6.40
C LYS A 186 -7.91 -6.03 7.77
N PRO A 187 -7.39 -7.09 8.44
CA PRO A 187 -7.86 -7.51 9.77
C PRO A 187 -7.79 -6.39 10.80
N VAL A 188 -6.80 -5.53 10.69
CA VAL A 188 -6.56 -4.37 11.56
C VAL A 188 -7.72 -3.37 11.54
N LEU A 189 -8.50 -3.28 10.46
CA LEU A 189 -9.67 -2.42 10.40
C LEU A 189 -10.89 -3.05 11.08
N ALA A 190 -10.96 -4.37 11.12
CA ALA A 190 -12.01 -5.11 11.84
C ALA A 190 -11.87 -4.98 13.36
N THR A 191 -10.65 -4.89 13.90
CA THR A 191 -10.40 -4.69 15.34
C THR A 191 -10.85 -3.32 15.85
N ALA A 192 -11.07 -2.35 14.95
CA ALA A 192 -11.63 -1.04 15.29
C ALA A 192 -13.17 -1.03 15.37
N GLY A 193 -13.82 -2.21 15.41
CA GLY A 193 -15.28 -2.34 15.49
C GLY A 193 -16.03 -1.96 14.21
N ARG A 194 -15.34 -1.90 13.07
CA ARG A 194 -15.88 -1.54 11.77
C ARG A 194 -15.85 -2.74 10.83
N ALA A 195 -17.01 -3.16 10.35
CA ALA A 195 -17.08 -4.05 9.20
C ALA A 195 -16.69 -3.26 7.95
N VAL A 196 -15.45 -3.47 7.47
CA VAL A 196 -15.03 -2.94 6.17
C VAL A 196 -15.31 -4.01 5.13
N PRO A 197 -16.02 -3.68 4.03
CA PRO A 197 -16.29 -4.67 2.98
C PRO A 197 -14.99 -5.09 2.31
N ASN A 198 -14.99 -6.29 1.70
CA ASN A 198 -13.88 -6.72 0.87
C ASN A 198 -13.67 -5.73 -0.26
N TYR A 199 -12.41 -5.46 -0.59
CA TYR A 199 -12.07 -4.59 -1.70
C TYR A 199 -12.34 -5.30 -3.03
N ALA A 200 -12.89 -4.58 -3.97
CA ALA A 200 -12.84 -4.97 -5.38
C ALA A 200 -11.42 -4.77 -5.91
N VAL A 201 -10.98 -5.59 -6.84
CA VAL A 201 -9.65 -5.52 -7.46
C VAL A 201 -9.79 -5.20 -8.93
N ALA A 202 -9.11 -4.14 -9.35
CA ALA A 202 -8.91 -3.80 -10.76
C ALA A 202 -7.53 -4.27 -11.21
N ARG A 203 -7.47 -4.97 -12.36
CA ARG A 203 -6.21 -5.38 -12.98
C ARG A 203 -6.19 -5.01 -14.45
N GLY A 204 -5.09 -4.47 -14.89
CA GLY A 204 -4.81 -4.28 -16.30
C GLY A 204 -4.47 -5.59 -17.01
N PRO A 205 -4.54 -5.61 -18.34
CA PRO A 205 -4.30 -6.82 -19.12
C PRO A 205 -2.86 -7.35 -19.02
N ALA A 206 -1.92 -6.53 -18.59
CA ALA A 206 -0.51 -6.88 -18.39
C ALA A 206 -0.07 -6.79 -16.91
N ALA A 207 -1.01 -6.68 -15.97
CA ALA A 207 -0.70 -6.63 -14.54
C ALA A 207 -0.23 -8.00 -14.01
N PRO A 208 0.59 -8.03 -12.93
CA PRO A 208 0.96 -9.28 -12.26
C PRO A 208 -0.26 -10.08 -11.80
N THR A 209 -0.19 -11.41 -11.90
CA THR A 209 -1.30 -12.32 -11.59
C THR A 209 -1.22 -12.96 -10.22
N LEU A 210 -0.06 -12.90 -9.53
CA LEU A 210 0.12 -13.51 -8.21
C LEU A 210 -0.82 -12.87 -7.19
N SER A 211 -1.47 -13.71 -6.37
CA SER A 211 -2.48 -13.29 -5.39
C SER A 211 -2.38 -14.14 -4.13
N LEU A 212 -1.56 -13.72 -3.17
CA LEU A 212 -1.30 -14.47 -1.93
C LEU A 212 -2.57 -14.69 -1.09
N TRP A 213 -3.59 -13.83 -1.19
CA TRP A 213 -4.84 -14.04 -0.41
C TRP A 213 -5.69 -15.25 -0.85
N ARG A 214 -5.27 -15.94 -1.91
CA ARG A 214 -5.90 -17.20 -2.35
C ARG A 214 -5.28 -18.43 -1.73
N GLU A 215 -4.12 -18.27 -1.10
CA GLU A 215 -3.42 -19.35 -0.43
C GLU A 215 -3.98 -19.57 0.98
N GLU A 216 -4.01 -20.84 1.40
CA GLU A 216 -4.34 -21.16 2.79
C GLU A 216 -3.15 -20.84 3.69
N PRO A 217 -3.38 -20.17 4.84
CA PRO A 217 -2.31 -19.89 5.78
C PRO A 217 -1.62 -21.15 6.29
N ALA A 218 -0.29 -21.15 6.31
CA ALA A 218 0.46 -22.18 6.99
C ALA A 218 0.39 -21.97 8.52
N GLU A 219 0.38 -23.07 9.25
CA GLU A 219 0.41 -23.01 10.71
C GLU A 219 1.73 -22.38 11.20
N ALA A 220 1.61 -21.37 12.03
CA ALA A 220 2.75 -20.66 12.63
C ALA A 220 2.68 -20.77 14.15
N GLU A 221 3.83 -21.00 14.78
CA GLU A 221 3.97 -21.09 16.21
C GLU A 221 3.95 -19.69 16.85
N HIS A 222 3.12 -19.49 17.87
CA HIS A 222 3.16 -18.26 18.67
C HIS A 222 4.30 -18.35 19.68
N LEU A 223 5.32 -17.52 19.50
CA LEU A 223 6.48 -17.47 20.39
C LEU A 223 6.21 -16.70 21.69
N GLY A 224 5.21 -15.81 21.68
CA GLY A 224 4.85 -14.93 22.77
C GLY A 224 4.65 -13.48 22.34
N GLU A 225 4.67 -12.57 23.33
CA GLU A 225 4.47 -11.14 23.08
C GLU A 225 5.75 -10.34 23.31
N VAL A 226 6.03 -9.44 22.38
CA VAL A 226 7.09 -8.44 22.45
C VAL A 226 6.48 -7.15 23.00
N ALA A 227 7.04 -6.60 24.07
CA ALA A 227 6.57 -5.32 24.60
C ALA A 227 6.88 -4.18 23.61
N SER A 228 5.86 -3.42 23.25
CA SER A 228 5.99 -2.21 22.47
C SER A 228 6.90 -1.20 23.18
N PRO A 229 7.92 -0.65 22.52
CA PRO A 229 8.78 0.37 23.12
C PRO A 229 8.04 1.66 23.46
N SER A 230 6.97 1.98 22.76
CA SER A 230 6.24 3.25 22.90
C SER A 230 5.13 3.19 23.96
N THR A 231 4.50 2.03 24.16
CA THR A 231 3.31 1.91 25.02
C THR A 231 3.39 0.78 26.03
N GLY A 232 4.32 -0.15 25.89
CA GLY A 232 4.39 -1.37 26.67
C GLY A 232 3.35 -2.45 26.30
N ALA A 233 2.49 -2.18 25.31
CA ALA A 233 1.51 -3.16 24.83
C ALA A 233 2.21 -4.39 24.22
N GLY A 234 1.61 -5.58 24.37
CA GLY A 234 2.11 -6.80 23.77
C GLY A 234 1.87 -6.83 22.26
N LEU A 235 2.92 -7.12 21.50
CA LEU A 235 2.89 -7.38 20.08
C LEU A 235 3.19 -8.85 19.85
N GLY A 236 2.29 -9.60 19.22
CA GLY A 236 2.47 -11.02 18.95
C GLY A 236 3.70 -11.26 18.07
N LEU A 237 4.53 -12.22 18.46
CA LEU A 237 5.62 -12.73 17.63
C LEU A 237 5.32 -14.18 17.26
N TRP A 238 5.37 -14.48 15.97
CA TRP A 238 5.06 -15.80 15.42
C TRP A 238 6.22 -16.31 14.57
N ARG A 239 6.38 -17.63 14.52
CA ARG A 239 7.40 -18.32 13.73
C ARG A 239 6.77 -19.32 12.78
N TRP A 240 7.22 -19.33 11.55
CA TRP A 240 7.10 -20.44 10.64
C TRP A 240 8.49 -20.84 10.13
N SER A 241 8.76 -22.12 10.07
CA SER A 241 9.99 -22.64 9.51
C SER A 241 9.67 -23.63 8.40
N ASP A 242 10.31 -23.50 7.24
CA ASP A 242 10.23 -24.52 6.20
C ASP A 242 10.67 -25.87 6.81
N PRO A 243 9.98 -26.98 6.54
CA PRO A 243 10.34 -28.29 7.08
C PRO A 243 11.76 -28.76 6.76
N HIS A 244 12.41 -28.15 5.77
CA HIS A 244 13.79 -28.45 5.36
C HIS A 244 14.77 -27.37 5.87
N ALA A 245 14.30 -26.38 6.63
CA ALA A 245 15.16 -25.35 7.20
C ALA A 245 16.02 -25.95 8.34
N ASP A 246 17.25 -25.50 8.38
CA ASP A 246 18.26 -25.86 9.37
C ASP A 246 18.82 -24.62 10.08
N ALA A 247 19.84 -24.83 10.94
CA ALA A 247 20.46 -23.74 11.67
C ALA A 247 21.10 -22.67 10.77
N ASP A 248 21.42 -22.97 9.52
CA ASP A 248 22.06 -22.04 8.56
C ASP A 248 21.06 -21.37 7.61
N SER A 249 19.83 -21.84 7.58
CA SER A 249 18.78 -21.31 6.69
C SER A 249 18.46 -19.85 6.99
N PRO A 250 18.25 -18.98 5.99
CA PRO A 250 17.97 -17.56 6.18
C PRO A 250 16.76 -17.30 7.08
N VAL A 251 16.84 -16.22 7.88
CA VAL A 251 15.75 -15.74 8.71
C VAL A 251 15.21 -14.44 8.14
N VAL A 252 13.90 -14.35 7.94
CA VAL A 252 13.18 -13.16 7.47
C VAL A 252 12.24 -12.67 8.55
N LEU A 253 12.43 -11.46 9.05
CA LEU A 253 11.52 -10.77 9.95
C LEU A 253 10.57 -9.89 9.15
N LEU A 254 9.27 -10.12 9.27
CA LEU A 254 8.20 -9.39 8.60
C LEU A 254 7.50 -8.47 9.61
N ALA A 255 7.56 -7.18 9.37
CA ALA A 255 6.68 -6.20 10.01
C ALA A 255 5.24 -6.38 9.51
N ASP A 256 4.25 -5.95 10.29
CA ASP A 256 2.83 -6.21 10.01
C ASP A 256 2.55 -7.74 9.87
N GLY A 257 3.07 -8.51 10.82
CA GLY A 257 3.10 -9.97 10.80
C GLY A 257 1.75 -10.62 10.58
N GLU A 258 0.67 -10.06 11.15
CA GLU A 258 -0.70 -10.51 10.96
C GLU A 258 -1.17 -10.47 9.51
N VAL A 259 -0.60 -9.54 8.71
CA VAL A 259 -0.91 -9.40 7.28
C VAL A 259 -0.26 -10.53 6.48
N TRP A 260 1.03 -10.77 6.71
CA TRP A 260 1.83 -11.71 5.91
C TRP A 260 1.73 -13.16 6.37
N ARG A 261 1.20 -13.37 7.57
CA ARG A 261 0.93 -14.71 8.11
C ARG A 261 -0.46 -15.22 7.74
N ALA A 262 -1.48 -14.34 7.74
CA ALA A 262 -2.88 -14.76 7.66
C ALA A 262 -3.66 -14.16 6.50
N GLN A 263 -3.46 -12.87 6.15
CA GLN A 263 -4.22 -12.25 5.08
C GLN A 263 -3.60 -12.48 3.70
N PHE A 264 -2.28 -12.42 3.61
CA PHE A 264 -1.47 -12.71 2.42
C PHE A 264 -0.37 -13.68 2.81
N PRO A 265 -0.70 -14.99 2.96
CA PRO A 265 0.24 -15.94 3.56
C PRO A 265 1.47 -16.14 2.68
N LEU A 266 2.61 -15.64 3.14
CA LEU A 266 3.89 -15.74 2.42
C LEU A 266 4.51 -17.13 2.51
N ALA A 267 4.30 -17.85 3.62
CA ALA A 267 4.92 -19.14 3.88
C ALA A 267 4.59 -20.22 2.82
N PRO A 268 3.31 -20.44 2.43
CA PRO A 268 2.97 -21.41 1.39
C PRO A 268 3.61 -21.09 0.04
N GLU A 269 3.69 -19.81 -0.33
CA GLU A 269 4.31 -19.38 -1.59
C GLU A 269 5.81 -19.70 -1.61
N LEU A 270 6.54 -19.39 -0.54
CA LEU A 270 7.97 -19.73 -0.46
C LEU A 270 8.21 -21.23 -0.40
N ALA A 271 7.33 -22.00 0.27
CA ALA A 271 7.38 -23.45 0.28
C ALA A 271 7.14 -24.05 -1.13
N ALA A 272 6.22 -23.49 -1.90
CA ALA A 272 5.97 -23.90 -3.27
C ALA A 272 7.19 -23.63 -4.17
N ARG A 273 7.77 -22.44 -4.09
CA ARG A 273 9.01 -22.08 -4.82
C ARG A 273 10.19 -22.96 -4.43
N ARG A 274 10.35 -23.27 -3.14
CA ARG A 274 11.38 -24.22 -2.70
C ARG A 274 11.15 -25.60 -3.32
N SER A 275 9.90 -26.08 -3.36
CA SER A 275 9.57 -27.39 -3.95
C SER A 275 9.84 -27.41 -5.46
N ALA A 276 9.75 -26.27 -6.14
CA ALA A 276 10.13 -26.11 -7.55
C ALA A 276 11.66 -25.99 -7.76
N GLY A 277 12.44 -25.81 -6.69
CA GLY A 277 13.88 -25.58 -6.76
C GLY A 277 14.29 -24.10 -6.93
N ASP A 278 13.33 -23.19 -6.84
CA ASP A 278 13.51 -21.75 -7.09
C ASP A 278 13.81 -20.95 -5.81
N ALA A 279 13.79 -21.58 -4.63
CA ALA A 279 14.02 -20.93 -3.35
C ALA A 279 14.79 -21.85 -2.38
N PRO A 280 15.63 -21.30 -1.48
CA PRO A 280 16.16 -22.03 -0.34
C PRO A 280 15.08 -22.22 0.73
N PRO A 281 15.24 -23.18 1.66
CA PRO A 281 14.45 -23.22 2.88
C PRO A 281 14.73 -21.99 3.74
N VAL A 282 13.69 -21.48 4.44
CA VAL A 282 13.76 -20.25 5.23
C VAL A 282 13.01 -20.35 6.56
N HIS A 283 13.38 -19.50 7.52
CA HIS A 283 12.58 -19.21 8.71
C HIS A 283 11.90 -17.86 8.54
N LEU A 284 10.61 -17.77 8.83
CA LEU A 284 9.84 -16.53 8.85
C LEU A 284 9.47 -16.18 10.29
N LEU A 285 9.79 -14.96 10.69
CA LEU A 285 9.32 -14.35 11.92
C LEU A 285 8.30 -13.28 11.56
N PHE A 286 7.12 -13.33 12.16
CA PHE A 286 6.05 -12.38 11.92
C PHE A 286 5.82 -11.56 13.19
N LEU A 287 6.09 -10.26 13.13
CA LEU A 287 5.85 -9.32 14.21
C LEU A 287 4.54 -8.60 13.98
N ASP A 288 3.53 -8.87 14.78
CA ASP A 288 2.23 -8.22 14.70
C ASP A 288 2.34 -6.72 15.00
N SER A 289 1.53 -5.91 14.34
CA SER A 289 1.63 -4.45 14.42
C SER A 289 0.94 -3.82 15.62
N GLY A 290 0.06 -4.57 16.30
CA GLY A 290 -0.78 -4.04 17.37
C GLY A 290 -1.85 -3.06 16.92
N GLY A 291 -2.02 -2.87 15.61
CA GLY A 291 -3.01 -1.98 15.01
C GLY A 291 -2.44 -0.63 14.53
N PRO A 292 -3.25 0.19 13.82
CA PRO A 292 -2.76 1.34 13.09
C PRO A 292 -2.03 2.40 13.93
N LEU A 293 -2.55 2.69 15.12
CA LEU A 293 -1.96 3.69 16.01
C LEU A 293 -0.68 3.16 16.70
N GLN A 294 -0.69 1.90 17.07
CA GLN A 294 0.48 1.26 17.68
C GLN A 294 1.61 1.13 16.66
N ARG A 295 1.27 0.68 15.46
CA ARG A 295 2.16 0.57 14.32
C ARG A 295 2.89 1.88 14.00
N GLU A 296 2.16 3.00 13.96
CA GLU A 296 2.73 4.33 13.73
C GLU A 296 3.74 4.68 14.83
N ARG A 297 3.39 4.44 16.09
CA ARG A 297 4.25 4.77 17.23
C ARG A 297 5.53 3.95 17.27
N ASP A 298 5.44 2.64 16.96
CA ASP A 298 6.59 1.75 17.10
C ASP A 298 7.50 1.74 15.87
N TYR A 299 6.93 1.77 14.67
CA TYR A 299 7.71 1.65 13.44
C TYR A 299 8.29 2.98 12.96
N ALA A 300 7.73 4.11 13.39
CA ALA A 300 8.22 5.44 13.04
C ALA A 300 8.89 6.18 14.20
N ALA A 301 9.05 5.53 15.37
CA ALA A 301 9.50 6.19 16.59
C ALA A 301 10.98 6.57 16.60
N GLY A 302 11.83 5.84 15.88
CA GLY A 302 13.24 6.18 15.79
C GLY A 302 14.21 5.02 15.93
N ALA A 303 15.49 5.35 15.80
CA ALA A 303 16.56 4.34 15.84
C ALA A 303 16.64 3.62 17.19
N ARG A 304 16.40 4.34 18.30
CA ARG A 304 16.43 3.76 19.66
C ARG A 304 15.31 2.74 19.83
N GLU A 305 14.10 3.13 19.51
CA GLU A 305 12.89 2.29 19.64
C GLU A 305 12.95 1.10 18.67
N THR A 306 13.44 1.31 17.45
CA THR A 306 13.73 0.23 16.49
C THR A 306 14.70 -0.78 17.10
N GLY A 307 15.79 -0.32 17.73
CA GLY A 307 16.77 -1.19 18.40
C GLY A 307 16.20 -1.92 19.62
N GLU A 308 15.34 -1.29 20.41
CA GLU A 308 14.65 -1.91 21.53
C GLU A 308 13.72 -3.03 21.07
N LEU A 309 12.93 -2.77 20.00
CA LEU A 309 12.04 -3.74 19.39
C LEU A 309 12.81 -4.94 18.81
N LEU A 310 13.86 -4.70 18.04
CA LEU A 310 14.71 -5.76 17.49
C LEU A 310 15.34 -6.63 18.60
N ARG A 311 15.84 -6.02 19.68
CA ARG A 311 16.38 -6.76 20.84
C ARG A 311 15.34 -7.61 21.52
N ALA A 312 14.10 -7.11 21.65
CA ALA A 312 13.00 -7.85 22.25
C ALA A 312 12.58 -9.04 21.38
N VAL A 313 12.45 -8.84 20.07
CA VAL A 313 12.20 -9.91 19.10
C VAL A 313 13.29 -10.97 19.15
N ARG A 314 14.59 -10.57 19.18
CA ARG A 314 15.73 -11.50 19.26
C ARG A 314 15.68 -12.41 20.48
N ARG A 315 15.38 -11.84 21.64
CA ARG A 315 15.26 -12.63 22.87
C ARG A 315 14.16 -13.69 22.77
N LEU A 316 13.04 -13.34 22.13
CA LEU A 316 11.90 -14.25 22.01
C LEU A 316 12.08 -15.29 20.90
N ALA A 317 12.84 -14.95 19.86
CA ALA A 317 13.13 -15.83 18.73
C ALA A 317 14.11 -16.97 19.05
N GLY A 318 14.68 -17.01 20.27
CA GLY A 318 15.59 -18.07 20.71
C GLY A 318 16.85 -18.17 19.84
N GLU A 319 17.18 -19.36 19.37
CA GLU A 319 18.38 -19.60 18.54
C GLU A 319 18.38 -18.78 17.24
N LEU A 320 17.22 -18.48 16.65
CA LEU A 320 17.12 -17.59 15.49
C LEU A 320 17.49 -16.15 15.85
N GLY A 321 17.45 -15.77 17.13
CA GLY A 321 17.85 -14.45 17.62
C GLY A 321 19.33 -14.13 17.50
N ASP A 322 20.18 -15.13 17.49
CA ASP A 322 21.63 -14.95 17.39
C ASP A 322 22.12 -14.68 15.95
N ARG A 323 21.22 -14.74 15.00
CA ARG A 323 21.49 -14.59 13.58
C ARG A 323 21.23 -13.16 13.09
N ARG A 324 21.76 -12.84 11.92
CA ARG A 324 21.39 -11.62 11.19
C ARG A 324 20.22 -11.92 10.27
N TRP A 325 19.23 -11.01 10.24
CA TRP A 325 17.96 -11.19 9.56
C TRP A 325 17.84 -10.37 8.28
N VAL A 326 17.06 -10.87 7.34
CA VAL A 326 16.40 -9.99 6.35
C VAL A 326 15.19 -9.38 7.05
N VAL A 327 15.07 -8.06 7.08
CA VAL A 327 13.93 -7.35 7.67
C VAL A 327 13.09 -6.77 6.55
N ALA A 328 11.81 -7.14 6.49
CA ALA A 328 10.89 -6.73 5.43
C ALA A 328 9.71 -5.94 6.00
N GLY A 329 9.30 -4.89 5.29
CA GLY A 329 8.12 -4.14 5.67
C GLY A 329 7.62 -3.18 4.59
N GLN A 330 6.40 -2.67 4.78
CA GLN A 330 5.68 -1.81 3.85
C GLN A 330 5.24 -0.52 4.56
N SER A 331 5.28 0.61 3.87
CA SER A 331 4.87 1.89 4.44
C SER A 331 5.64 2.21 5.74
N PHE A 332 5.02 2.32 6.90
CA PHE A 332 5.72 2.44 8.19
C PHE A 332 6.59 1.22 8.50
N GLY A 333 6.14 0.00 8.16
CA GLY A 333 6.98 -1.19 8.26
C GLY A 333 8.21 -1.12 7.35
N GLY A 334 8.08 -0.49 6.17
CA GLY A 334 9.22 -0.20 5.28
C GLY A 334 10.20 0.82 5.88
N LEU A 335 9.70 1.83 6.57
CA LEU A 335 10.52 2.77 7.34
C LEU A 335 11.26 2.05 8.47
N PHE A 336 10.57 1.20 9.23
CA PHE A 336 11.19 0.34 10.25
C PHE A 336 12.31 -0.54 9.67
N ALA A 337 12.08 -1.19 8.53
CA ALA A 337 13.10 -2.02 7.88
C ALA A 337 14.35 -1.21 7.47
N LEU A 338 14.15 0.00 6.95
CA LEU A 338 15.25 0.91 6.61
C LEU A 338 16.03 1.37 7.83
N LEU A 339 15.33 1.72 8.92
CA LEU A 339 15.95 2.07 10.18
C LEU A 339 16.75 0.92 10.77
N ALA A 340 16.17 -0.28 10.73
CA ALA A 340 16.85 -1.49 11.17
C ALA A 340 18.15 -1.70 10.38
N ALA A 341 18.12 -1.58 9.04
CA ALA A 341 19.30 -1.75 8.19
C ALA A 341 20.37 -0.68 8.41
N THR A 342 19.99 0.58 8.56
CA THR A 342 20.93 1.69 8.65
C THR A 342 21.52 1.87 10.05
N ARG A 343 20.81 1.44 11.11
CA ARG A 343 21.20 1.67 12.51
C ARG A 343 21.61 0.43 13.28
N HIS A 344 21.21 -0.74 12.78
CA HIS A 344 21.47 -2.02 13.43
C HIS A 344 22.00 -3.07 12.45
N PRO A 345 23.08 -2.76 11.67
CA PRO A 345 23.67 -3.69 10.69
C PRO A 345 24.26 -4.94 11.33
N ASP A 346 24.50 -4.93 12.63
CA ASP A 346 24.91 -6.08 13.43
C ASP A 346 23.77 -7.12 13.56
N VAL A 347 22.53 -6.69 13.52
CA VAL A 347 21.32 -7.52 13.57
C VAL A 347 20.76 -7.80 12.17
N VAL A 348 20.83 -6.81 11.30
CA VAL A 348 20.19 -6.85 9.98
C VAL A 348 21.21 -7.29 8.92
N ARG A 349 20.84 -8.31 8.15
CA ARG A 349 21.59 -8.80 7.01
C ARG A 349 21.27 -8.03 5.73
N ALA A 350 19.98 -7.78 5.50
CA ALA A 350 19.44 -6.92 4.44
C ALA A 350 18.06 -6.37 4.83
N ALA A 351 17.63 -5.29 4.20
CA ALA A 351 16.27 -4.79 4.32
C ALA A 351 15.51 -4.86 3.01
N ILE A 352 14.20 -5.10 3.11
CA ILE A 352 13.23 -4.97 2.03
C ILE A 352 12.24 -3.89 2.47
N ALA A 353 12.25 -2.77 1.76
CA ALA A 353 11.39 -1.63 2.07
C ALA A 353 10.48 -1.31 0.88
N GLN A 354 9.20 -1.70 0.98
CA GLN A 354 8.20 -1.45 -0.04
C GLN A 354 7.41 -0.18 0.32
N SER A 355 7.44 0.81 -0.56
CA SER A 355 6.78 2.12 -0.39
C SER A 355 6.98 2.71 1.02
N PRO A 356 8.22 2.79 1.55
CA PRO A 356 8.48 3.22 2.91
C PRO A 356 7.97 4.64 3.16
N SER A 357 7.45 4.89 4.37
CA SER A 357 6.93 6.20 4.80
C SER A 357 8.06 7.20 5.10
N LEU A 358 8.92 7.48 4.13
CA LEU A 358 10.09 8.37 4.25
C LEU A 358 9.72 9.85 4.47
N TRP A 359 8.47 10.19 4.21
CA TRP A 359 7.87 11.49 4.49
C TRP A 359 7.66 11.77 5.98
N TRP A 360 7.78 10.77 6.84
CA TRP A 360 7.51 10.90 8.27
C TRP A 360 8.71 11.45 9.06
N PRO A 361 8.50 12.40 9.99
CA PRO A 361 7.32 13.23 10.10
C PRO A 361 7.16 14.14 8.89
N THR A 362 5.92 14.53 8.54
CA THR A 362 5.66 15.40 7.38
C THR A 362 6.44 16.70 7.53
N PRO A 363 7.25 17.13 6.54
CA PRO A 363 7.90 18.43 6.54
C PRO A 363 6.86 19.57 6.54
N THR A 364 7.25 20.75 6.96
CA THR A 364 6.38 21.95 6.96
C THR A 364 5.90 22.33 5.57
N ASP A 365 6.68 22.00 4.52
CA ASP A 365 6.25 22.00 3.12
C ASP A 365 6.12 20.54 2.64
N PRO A 366 4.89 20.01 2.48
CA PRO A 366 4.68 18.62 2.02
C PRO A 366 5.14 18.38 0.57
N TRP A 367 5.52 19.45 -0.15
CA TRP A 367 6.04 19.40 -1.52
C TRP A 367 7.56 19.60 -1.59
N SER A 368 8.20 19.84 -0.45
CA SER A 368 9.65 19.92 -0.37
C SER A 368 10.25 18.54 -0.68
N GLU A 369 11.19 18.49 -1.60
CA GLU A 369 12.04 17.31 -1.83
C GLU A 369 13.02 17.11 -0.67
N ALA A 370 13.19 18.13 0.17
CA ALA A 370 14.04 18.08 1.31
C ALA A 370 13.28 17.51 2.52
N ASP A 371 13.84 16.47 3.10
CA ASP A 371 13.85 16.27 4.53
C ASP A 371 12.64 15.51 5.10
N GLY A 372 12.33 14.34 4.51
CA GLY A 372 11.70 13.27 5.27
C GLY A 372 12.67 12.80 6.37
N TRP A 373 12.13 12.31 7.48
CA TRP A 373 12.90 11.83 8.62
C TRP A 373 14.05 10.87 8.27
N PHE A 374 13.90 10.09 7.19
CA PHE A 374 14.95 9.18 6.70
C PHE A 374 16.17 9.96 6.18
N GLU A 375 16.01 11.09 5.51
CA GLU A 375 17.14 11.89 5.01
C GLU A 375 17.97 12.50 6.14
N GLU A 376 17.31 13.02 7.19
CA GLU A 376 18.00 13.51 8.37
C GLU A 376 18.76 12.38 9.08
N GLN A 377 18.14 11.23 9.25
CA GLN A 377 18.72 10.07 9.91
C GLN A 377 19.65 9.28 9.00
N GLY A 378 19.40 9.29 7.69
CA GLY A 378 20.25 8.66 6.68
C GLY A 378 21.59 9.37 6.47
N ARG A 379 21.74 10.63 6.90
CA ARG A 379 23.01 11.39 6.87
C ARG A 379 24.02 10.94 7.93
N ALA A 380 23.64 10.11 8.86
CA ALA A 380 24.55 9.57 9.84
C ALA A 380 25.37 8.40 9.25
N ASP A 381 26.64 8.48 9.48
CA ASP A 381 27.78 7.75 8.94
C ASP A 381 27.62 6.25 8.70
N ASP A 382 28.27 5.81 7.58
CA ASP A 382 28.92 4.53 7.32
C ASP A 382 28.07 3.23 7.32
N GLY A 383 27.98 2.62 6.12
CA GLY A 383 27.97 1.17 5.98
C GLY A 383 26.77 0.42 6.59
N GLY A 384 25.54 0.86 6.35
CA GLY A 384 24.35 0.09 6.72
C GLY A 384 24.26 -1.26 6.00
N ALA A 385 23.35 -2.14 6.45
CA ALA A 385 23.05 -3.38 5.74
C ALA A 385 22.46 -3.07 4.36
N PRO A 386 22.66 -3.96 3.36
CA PRO A 386 22.10 -3.80 2.01
C PRO A 386 20.57 -3.67 2.00
N VAL A 387 20.05 -2.85 1.07
CA VAL A 387 18.63 -2.52 0.95
C VAL A 387 18.10 -2.83 -0.43
N LEU A 388 16.96 -3.52 -0.49
CA LEU A 388 16.06 -3.58 -1.62
C LEU A 388 14.93 -2.57 -1.38
N LEU A 389 14.81 -1.60 -2.28
CA LEU A 389 13.79 -0.57 -2.23
C LEU A 389 12.75 -0.79 -3.33
N GLU A 390 11.48 -0.63 -3.01
CA GLU A 390 10.41 -0.67 -3.99
C GLU A 390 9.48 0.53 -3.82
N SER A 391 8.96 1.08 -4.94
CA SER A 391 7.99 2.17 -4.90
C SER A 391 7.06 2.16 -6.10
N GLY A 392 5.82 2.60 -5.90
CA GLY A 392 4.87 2.86 -6.96
C GLY A 392 5.09 4.21 -7.64
N ALA A 393 4.97 4.26 -8.96
CA ALA A 393 5.06 5.52 -9.71
C ALA A 393 3.88 6.47 -9.42
N LEU A 394 2.71 5.88 -9.09
CA LEU A 394 1.51 6.61 -8.68
C LEU A 394 1.40 6.81 -7.17
N ASP A 395 2.39 6.37 -6.41
CA ASP A 395 2.48 6.57 -4.96
C ASP A 395 3.07 7.97 -4.68
N TRP A 396 2.21 8.99 -4.80
CA TRP A 396 2.59 10.40 -4.77
C TRP A 396 3.32 10.78 -3.48
N GLY A 397 4.39 11.53 -3.61
CA GLY A 397 5.28 11.90 -2.50
C GLY A 397 6.22 10.76 -2.10
N VAL A 398 5.74 9.54 -1.93
CA VAL A 398 6.58 8.38 -1.60
C VAL A 398 7.55 8.04 -2.72
N ALA A 399 7.12 8.12 -3.98
CA ALA A 399 7.96 7.84 -5.15
C ALA A 399 9.19 8.77 -5.23
N GLU A 400 9.02 10.07 -4.95
CA GLU A 400 10.11 11.04 -4.91
C GLU A 400 11.08 10.76 -3.77
N HIS A 401 10.56 10.55 -2.56
CA HIS A 401 11.38 10.20 -1.40
C HIS A 401 12.16 8.91 -1.62
N CYS A 402 11.55 7.89 -2.25
CA CYS A 402 12.25 6.65 -2.58
C CYS A 402 13.37 6.87 -3.61
N ARG A 403 13.21 7.77 -4.59
CA ARG A 403 14.30 8.13 -5.51
C ARG A 403 15.49 8.76 -4.78
N SER A 404 15.21 9.72 -3.90
CA SER A 404 16.23 10.38 -3.08
C SER A 404 16.95 9.38 -2.15
N ALA A 405 16.17 8.50 -1.49
CA ALA A 405 16.72 7.44 -0.65
C ALA A 405 17.58 6.43 -1.45
N ALA A 406 17.12 6.03 -2.63
CA ALA A 406 17.89 5.14 -3.52
C ALA A 406 19.24 5.74 -3.92
N ALA A 407 19.26 7.03 -4.29
CA ALA A 407 20.49 7.72 -4.63
C ALA A 407 21.46 7.78 -3.43
N LEU A 408 20.96 8.07 -2.23
CA LEU A 408 21.73 8.11 -0.99
C LEU A 408 22.31 6.73 -0.64
N LEU A 409 21.48 5.69 -0.69
CA LEU A 409 21.91 4.31 -0.41
C LEU A 409 22.92 3.81 -1.44
N ALA A 410 22.74 4.15 -2.73
CA ALA A 410 23.69 3.82 -3.78
C ALA A 410 25.05 4.51 -3.56
N ALA A 411 25.06 5.78 -3.18
CA ALA A 411 26.28 6.52 -2.87
C ALA A 411 27.08 5.91 -1.69
N ARG A 412 26.41 5.16 -0.82
CA ARG A 412 27.01 4.45 0.32
C ARG A 412 27.33 2.98 0.04
N GLY A 413 27.04 2.49 -1.18
CA GLY A 413 27.18 1.07 -1.52
C GLY A 413 26.20 0.14 -0.79
N ALA A 414 25.10 0.70 -0.23
CA ALA A 414 24.11 -0.05 0.53
C ALA A 414 22.83 -0.37 -0.29
N LEU A 415 22.67 0.15 -1.51
CA LEU A 415 21.53 -0.18 -2.36
C LEU A 415 21.81 -1.46 -3.16
N ILE A 416 20.95 -2.49 -3.00
CA ILE A 416 20.95 -3.67 -3.87
C ILE A 416 20.21 -3.34 -5.17
N ASP A 417 18.96 -2.84 -5.05
CA ASP A 417 18.09 -2.51 -6.19
C ASP A 417 17.01 -1.51 -5.75
N HIS A 418 16.51 -0.71 -6.71
CA HIS A 418 15.32 0.12 -6.53
C HIS A 418 14.31 -0.23 -7.63
N ARG A 419 13.32 -1.06 -7.28
CA ARG A 419 12.26 -1.47 -8.19
C ARG A 419 11.14 -0.44 -8.21
N ARG A 420 10.70 -0.08 -9.42
CA ARG A 420 9.59 0.83 -9.65
C ARG A 420 8.50 0.13 -10.43
N HIS A 421 7.26 0.28 -9.99
CA HIS A 421 6.08 -0.30 -10.63
C HIS A 421 5.03 0.78 -10.90
N PRO A 422 4.07 0.57 -11.83
CA PRO A 422 3.12 1.60 -12.25
C PRO A 422 1.98 1.87 -11.26
N ASP A 423 1.97 1.21 -10.10
CA ASP A 423 0.87 1.23 -9.14
C ASP A 423 1.02 2.36 -8.11
N GLY A 424 0.04 2.48 -7.21
CA GLY A 424 0.06 3.37 -6.07
C GLY A 424 0.54 2.67 -4.79
N HIS A 425 0.12 3.21 -3.65
CA HIS A 425 0.42 2.67 -2.31
C HIS A 425 -0.54 1.52 -1.96
N ASP A 426 -0.39 0.38 -2.62
CA ASP A 426 -1.36 -0.71 -2.54
C ASP A 426 -0.71 -2.06 -2.18
N VAL A 427 -1.35 -2.77 -1.25
CA VAL A 427 -0.94 -4.12 -0.85
C VAL A 427 -0.97 -5.14 -2.01
N LEU A 428 -1.78 -4.88 -3.05
CA LEU A 428 -1.79 -5.70 -4.27
C LEU A 428 -0.42 -5.82 -4.90
N GLN A 429 0.30 -4.70 -5.03
CA GLN A 429 1.65 -4.70 -5.56
C GLN A 429 2.62 -5.32 -4.58
N TRP A 430 2.54 -4.95 -3.30
CA TRP A 430 3.47 -5.47 -2.30
C TRP A 430 3.43 -6.99 -2.17
N GLN A 431 2.23 -7.58 -2.17
CA GLN A 431 2.10 -9.04 -2.11
C GLN A 431 2.56 -9.74 -3.41
N ALA A 432 2.46 -9.07 -4.54
CA ALA A 432 2.91 -9.62 -5.82
C ALA A 432 4.44 -9.69 -5.93
N SER A 433 5.16 -8.72 -5.34
CA SER A 433 6.62 -8.61 -5.44
C SER A 433 7.39 -9.15 -4.23
N LEU A 434 6.76 -9.23 -3.05
CA LEU A 434 7.45 -9.61 -1.81
C LEU A 434 8.20 -10.95 -1.88
N PRO A 435 7.64 -12.05 -2.45
CA PRO A 435 8.37 -13.29 -2.57
C PRO A 435 9.70 -13.15 -3.35
N ASP A 436 9.66 -12.43 -4.48
CA ASP A 436 10.86 -12.19 -5.31
C ASP A 436 11.89 -11.28 -4.60
N LEU A 437 11.40 -10.30 -3.82
CA LEU A 437 12.28 -9.43 -3.04
C LEU A 437 12.96 -10.20 -1.90
N VAL A 438 12.26 -11.12 -1.25
CA VAL A 438 12.83 -11.99 -0.22
C VAL A 438 13.96 -12.85 -0.81
N LEU A 439 13.72 -13.50 -1.95
CA LEU A 439 14.75 -14.33 -2.61
C LEU A 439 15.94 -13.48 -3.07
N ALA A 440 15.70 -12.30 -3.63
CA ALA A 440 16.77 -11.40 -4.06
C ALA A 440 17.61 -10.91 -2.86
N ALA A 441 17.00 -10.57 -1.73
CA ALA A 441 17.71 -10.17 -0.51
C ALA A 441 18.59 -11.31 0.05
N ILE A 442 18.08 -12.53 0.05
CA ILE A 442 18.80 -13.72 0.49
C ILE A 442 20.00 -13.95 -0.44
N ALA A 443 19.78 -13.95 -1.76
CA ALA A 443 20.83 -14.19 -2.76
C ALA A 443 21.96 -13.15 -2.68
N ALA A 444 21.61 -11.86 -2.60
CA ALA A 444 22.56 -10.75 -2.53
C ALA A 444 23.46 -10.77 -1.28
N THR A 445 23.09 -11.51 -0.26
CA THR A 445 23.80 -11.55 1.01
C THR A 445 24.31 -12.95 1.39
N SER A 446 24.15 -13.95 0.52
CA SER A 446 24.75 -15.26 0.71
C SER A 446 26.28 -15.18 0.57
N PRO A 447 27.08 -15.91 1.38
CA PRO A 447 28.50 -16.00 1.16
C PRO A 447 28.76 -16.58 -0.24
N THR A 448 29.62 -15.94 -1.00
CA THR A 448 30.15 -16.45 -2.28
C THR A 448 31.06 -17.63 -2.07
#